data_005252b4ab734ebb02d4ecd1b5186499
#
_entry.id   005252b4ab734ebb02d4ecd1b5186499
#
_cell.length_a   1.000
_cell.length_b   1.000
_cell.length_c   1.000
_cell.angle_alpha   90.00
_cell.angle_beta   90.00
_cell.angle_gamma   90.00
#
_symmetry.space_group_name_H-M   'P 1'
#
loop_
_entity.id
_entity.type
_entity.pdbx_description
1 polymer ?
#
loop_
_entity_poly.entity_id
_entity_poly.type
_entity_poly.pdbx_seq_one_letter_code
_entity_poly.pdbx_strand_id
1 'polypeptide(L)'
;MCNKEIKFKAFLDYAMTLGADYVATGHYAQVVRDEDGIVHMLRGADNNKDQTYFLSQLSQEQLQKAMFPLGHLQKSEVREIAERAGLATAKKKDSTGICFIGEKNFKEFLSQYLPAQKGRMMTVDGRDMGEHNGLMYYTIGQRLSLIHI
;
A
#
# COMPACT_ATOMS: atom_id res chain seq x y z
N MET A 1 -3.19 -0.67 10.28
CA MET A 1 -4.53 -1.14 10.70
C MET A 1 -5.17 -2.09 9.71
N CYS A 2 -5.38 -1.77 8.43
CA CYS A 2 -6.09 -2.65 7.47
C CYS A 2 -5.49 -4.06 7.35
N ASN A 3 -4.18 -4.18 7.17
CA ASN A 3 -3.55 -5.50 7.06
C ASN A 3 -3.63 -6.27 8.38
N LYS A 4 -3.20 -5.67 9.50
CA LYS A 4 -3.14 -6.34 10.80
C LYS A 4 -4.51 -6.74 11.33
N GLU A 5 -5.48 -5.81 11.39
CA GLU A 5 -6.73 -6.03 12.10
C GLU A 5 -7.85 -6.60 11.21
N ILE A 6 -7.85 -6.27 9.90
CA ILE A 6 -8.92 -6.70 9.01
C ILE A 6 -8.49 -7.94 8.24
N LYS A 7 -7.43 -7.84 7.40
CA LYS A 7 -7.05 -8.95 6.51
C LYS A 7 -6.46 -10.15 7.26
N PHE A 8 -5.49 -9.90 8.13
CA PHE A 8 -4.74 -10.97 8.81
C PHE A 8 -5.22 -11.21 10.26
N LYS A 9 -6.35 -10.68 10.66
CA LYS A 9 -7.06 -11.04 11.87
C LYS A 9 -8.49 -11.42 11.54
N ALA A 10 -9.42 -10.47 11.44
CA ALA A 10 -10.84 -10.79 11.27
C ALA A 10 -11.13 -11.67 10.04
N PHE A 11 -10.54 -11.38 8.88
CA PHE A 11 -10.73 -12.20 7.69
C PHE A 11 -9.99 -13.55 7.80
N LEU A 12 -8.78 -13.57 8.35
CA LEU A 12 -8.05 -14.81 8.59
C LEU A 12 -8.84 -15.74 9.53
N ASP A 13 -9.30 -15.22 10.68
CA ASP A 13 -10.08 -15.99 11.65
C ASP A 13 -11.33 -16.57 10.99
N TYR A 14 -12.04 -15.76 10.21
CA TYR A 14 -13.21 -16.22 9.47
C TYR A 14 -12.87 -17.31 8.45
N ALA A 15 -11.79 -17.14 7.67
CA ALA A 15 -11.35 -18.15 6.71
C ALA A 15 -11.02 -19.48 7.39
N MET A 16 -10.38 -19.45 8.56
CA MET A 16 -10.10 -20.66 9.33
C MET A 16 -11.39 -21.37 9.78
N THR A 17 -12.45 -20.63 10.14
CA THR A 17 -13.75 -21.26 10.47
C THR A 17 -14.41 -21.96 9.28
N LEU A 18 -14.04 -21.55 8.06
CA LEU A 18 -14.49 -22.19 6.81
C LEU A 18 -13.62 -23.39 6.40
N GLY A 19 -12.60 -23.75 7.19
CA GLY A 19 -11.71 -24.87 6.92
C GLY A 19 -10.53 -24.52 5.99
N ALA A 20 -10.19 -23.25 5.83
CA ALA A 20 -9.00 -22.85 5.09
C ALA A 20 -7.71 -23.13 5.88
N ASP A 21 -6.67 -23.61 5.22
CA ASP A 21 -5.35 -23.79 5.82
C ASP A 21 -4.52 -22.51 5.80
N TYR A 22 -4.67 -21.71 4.73
CA TYR A 22 -3.92 -20.49 4.49
C TYR A 22 -4.80 -19.40 3.88
N VAL A 23 -4.37 -18.15 4.04
CA VAL A 23 -4.91 -17.00 3.31
C VAL A 23 -3.84 -16.49 2.34
N ALA A 24 -4.14 -16.55 1.05
CA ALA A 24 -3.28 -16.00 0.01
C ALA A 24 -3.65 -14.56 -0.30
N THR A 25 -2.67 -13.68 -0.42
CA THR A 25 -2.88 -12.28 -0.79
C THR A 25 -1.91 -11.82 -1.87
N GLY A 26 -2.30 -10.82 -2.64
CA GLY A 26 -1.50 -10.24 -3.73
C GLY A 26 -0.41 -9.27 -3.28
N HIS A 27 0.06 -9.32 -2.04
CA HIS A 27 1.17 -8.48 -1.61
C HIS A 27 2.50 -8.93 -2.20
N TYR A 28 3.32 -7.95 -2.57
CA TYR A 28 4.71 -8.16 -3.00
C TYR A 28 5.60 -8.27 -1.76
N ALA A 29 5.57 -9.42 -1.14
CA ALA A 29 6.40 -9.83 0.00
C ALA A 29 6.65 -11.33 -0.11
N GLN A 30 7.62 -11.85 0.61
CA GLN A 30 7.90 -13.29 0.64
C GLN A 30 7.89 -13.79 2.09
N VAL A 31 7.60 -15.06 2.27
CA VAL A 31 7.72 -15.76 3.55
C VAL A 31 8.52 -17.04 3.36
N VAL A 32 9.44 -17.28 4.28
CA VAL A 32 10.23 -18.52 4.36
C VAL A 32 10.04 -19.10 5.76
N ARG A 33 9.85 -20.40 5.84
CA ARG A 33 9.77 -21.13 7.10
C ARG A 33 11.09 -21.83 7.36
N ASP A 34 11.67 -21.61 8.50
CA ASP A 34 12.87 -22.33 8.91
C ASP A 34 12.55 -23.70 9.55
N GLU A 35 13.61 -24.43 9.93
CA GLU A 35 13.50 -25.76 10.52
C GLU A 35 12.84 -25.74 11.90
N ASP A 36 12.91 -24.61 12.61
CA ASP A 36 12.29 -24.40 13.93
C ASP A 36 10.81 -23.98 13.81
N GLY A 37 10.29 -23.85 12.58
CA GLY A 37 8.90 -23.44 12.31
C GLY A 37 8.66 -21.95 12.42
N ILE A 38 9.71 -21.15 12.58
CA ILE A 38 9.61 -19.68 12.58
C ILE A 38 9.45 -19.19 11.15
N VAL A 39 8.55 -18.25 10.95
CA VAL A 39 8.29 -17.65 9.65
C VAL A 39 9.02 -16.31 9.53
N HIS A 40 9.92 -16.24 8.58
CA HIS A 40 10.64 -15.02 8.24
C HIS A 40 9.97 -14.32 7.08
N MET A 41 9.68 -13.04 7.23
CA MET A 41 9.18 -12.20 6.15
C MET A 41 10.33 -11.54 5.42
N LEU A 42 10.41 -11.76 4.11
CA LEU A 42 11.44 -11.21 3.24
C LEU A 42 10.82 -10.20 2.28
N ARG A 43 11.65 -9.30 1.78
CA ARG A 43 11.25 -8.32 0.78
C ARG A 43 10.76 -9.00 -0.50
N GLY A 44 9.81 -8.36 -1.19
CA GLY A 44 9.42 -8.76 -2.53
C GLY A 44 10.59 -8.64 -3.51
N ALA A 45 10.60 -9.49 -4.55
CA ALA A 45 11.63 -9.46 -5.60
C ALA A 45 11.60 -8.13 -6.39
N ASP A 46 10.43 -7.53 -6.56
CA ASP A 46 10.28 -6.21 -7.17
C ASP A 46 10.51 -5.10 -6.14
N ASN A 47 11.70 -4.50 -6.17
CA ASN A 47 12.09 -3.42 -5.26
C ASN A 47 11.19 -2.17 -5.37
N ASN A 48 10.55 -1.94 -6.53
CA ASN A 48 9.65 -0.80 -6.73
C ASN A 48 8.23 -1.06 -6.20
N LYS A 49 7.91 -2.33 -5.94
CA LYS A 49 6.58 -2.78 -5.50
C LYS A 49 6.60 -3.48 -4.15
N ASP A 50 7.76 -3.60 -3.52
CA ASP A 50 7.89 -4.20 -2.19
C ASP A 50 6.88 -3.62 -1.19
N GLN A 51 6.17 -4.49 -0.49
CA GLN A 51 5.09 -4.15 0.42
C GLN A 51 5.32 -4.69 1.84
N THR A 52 6.52 -5.16 2.15
CA THR A 52 6.87 -5.68 3.48
C THR A 52 6.65 -4.65 4.60
N TYR A 53 6.89 -3.38 4.31
CA TYR A 53 6.60 -2.30 5.26
C TYR A 53 5.15 -2.31 5.78
N PHE A 54 4.19 -2.57 4.89
CA PHE A 54 2.77 -2.60 5.26
C PHE A 54 2.37 -3.86 6.04
N LEU A 55 3.25 -4.86 6.08
CA LEU A 55 3.05 -6.15 6.75
C LEU A 55 3.90 -6.29 8.02
N SER A 56 4.73 -5.30 8.35
CA SER A 56 5.69 -5.33 9.48
C SER A 56 5.06 -5.55 10.87
N GLN A 57 3.76 -5.36 10.99
CA GLN A 57 3.02 -5.55 12.24
C GLN A 57 2.33 -6.91 12.38
N LEU A 58 2.55 -7.82 11.43
CA LEU A 58 1.97 -9.16 11.51
C LEU A 58 2.73 -10.00 12.54
N SER A 59 1.96 -10.75 13.35
CA SER A 59 2.53 -11.73 14.31
C SER A 59 2.99 -12.99 13.60
N GLN A 60 3.77 -13.83 14.30
CA GLN A 60 4.17 -15.15 13.81
C GLN A 60 2.96 -16.03 13.49
N GLU A 61 1.94 -16.04 14.33
CA GLU A 61 0.70 -16.79 14.10
C GLU A 61 0.01 -16.38 12.78
N GLN A 62 -0.05 -15.08 12.52
CA GLN A 62 -0.62 -14.54 11.29
C GLN A 62 0.23 -14.90 10.06
N LEU A 63 1.56 -14.79 10.17
CA LEU A 63 2.49 -15.13 9.10
C LEU A 63 2.48 -16.62 8.78
N GLN A 64 2.34 -17.48 9.76
CA GLN A 64 2.24 -18.94 9.56
C GLN A 64 1.06 -19.33 8.67
N LYS A 65 0.00 -18.55 8.68
CA LYS A 65 -1.21 -18.77 7.87
C LYS A 65 -1.28 -17.89 6.62
N ALA A 66 -0.26 -17.08 6.36
CA ALA A 66 -0.20 -16.18 5.20
C ALA A 66 0.58 -16.80 4.04
N MET A 67 0.11 -16.53 2.82
CA MET A 67 0.82 -16.81 1.58
C MET A 67 0.89 -15.55 0.72
N PHE A 68 2.04 -15.33 0.08
CA PHE A 68 2.28 -14.21 -0.84
C PHE A 68 2.75 -14.73 -2.20
N PRO A 69 1.85 -15.26 -3.04
CA PRO A 69 2.22 -15.92 -4.29
C PRO A 69 2.95 -15.02 -5.28
N LEU A 70 2.77 -13.71 -5.17
CA LEU A 70 3.39 -12.72 -6.07
C LEU A 70 4.75 -12.22 -5.60
N GLY A 71 5.20 -12.63 -4.42
CA GLY A 71 6.40 -12.08 -3.79
C GLY A 71 7.71 -12.30 -4.55
N HIS A 72 7.79 -13.32 -5.36
CA HIS A 72 8.96 -13.67 -6.17
C HIS A 72 8.90 -13.16 -7.63
N LEU A 73 7.82 -12.48 -8.00
CA LEU A 73 7.58 -11.98 -9.35
C LEU A 73 7.79 -10.46 -9.45
N GLN A 74 8.22 -10.02 -10.62
CA GLN A 74 8.18 -8.60 -10.99
C GLN A 74 6.73 -8.21 -11.36
N LYS A 75 6.37 -6.97 -11.15
CA LYS A 75 5.02 -6.47 -11.50
C LYS A 75 4.69 -6.63 -12.98
N SER A 76 5.67 -6.48 -13.86
CA SER A 76 5.54 -6.72 -15.29
C SER A 76 5.11 -8.15 -15.59
N GLU A 77 5.79 -9.14 -14.98
CA GLU A 77 5.48 -10.56 -15.14
C GLU A 77 4.05 -10.89 -14.66
N VAL A 78 3.65 -10.31 -13.51
CA VAL A 78 2.29 -10.47 -13.00
C VAL A 78 1.25 -9.95 -13.99
N ARG A 79 1.52 -8.81 -14.64
CA ARG A 79 0.63 -8.26 -15.67
C ARG A 79 0.56 -9.14 -16.90
N GLU A 80 1.66 -9.67 -17.37
CA GLU A 80 1.71 -10.60 -18.50
C GLU A 80 0.92 -11.89 -18.20
N ILE A 81 1.09 -12.45 -16.99
CA ILE A 81 0.34 -13.63 -16.55
C ILE A 81 -1.17 -13.30 -16.52
N ALA A 82 -1.55 -12.16 -15.96
CA ALA A 82 -2.94 -11.74 -15.89
C ALA A 82 -3.55 -11.52 -17.27
N GLU A 83 -2.80 -10.95 -18.23
CA GLU A 83 -3.24 -10.75 -19.61
C GLU A 83 -3.41 -12.07 -20.34
N ARG A 84 -2.45 -12.98 -20.23
CA ARG A 84 -2.56 -14.35 -20.79
C ARG A 84 -3.74 -15.14 -20.21
N ALA A 85 -4.04 -14.93 -18.93
CA ALA A 85 -5.19 -15.54 -18.27
C ALA A 85 -6.52 -14.84 -18.57
N GLY A 86 -6.52 -13.77 -19.38
CA GLY A 86 -7.74 -13.03 -19.75
C GLY A 86 -8.41 -12.28 -18.58
N LEU A 87 -7.66 -11.93 -17.54
CA LEU A 87 -8.21 -11.25 -16.37
C LEU A 87 -8.55 -9.79 -16.68
N ALA A 88 -9.76 -9.36 -16.39
CA ALA A 88 -10.25 -8.00 -16.61
C ALA A 88 -9.38 -6.93 -15.89
N THR A 89 -8.67 -7.32 -14.83
CA THR A 89 -7.82 -6.45 -14.03
C THR A 89 -6.40 -6.32 -14.55
N ALA A 90 -5.99 -7.05 -15.61
CA ALA A 90 -4.62 -7.06 -16.13
C ALA A 90 -4.11 -5.65 -16.47
N LYS A 91 -4.95 -4.82 -17.08
CA LYS A 91 -4.63 -3.44 -17.50
C LYS A 91 -5.04 -2.36 -16.47
N LYS A 92 -5.52 -2.78 -15.29
CA LYS A 92 -5.93 -1.82 -14.26
C LYS A 92 -4.70 -1.03 -13.78
N LYS A 93 -4.85 0.31 -13.69
CA LYS A 93 -3.83 1.19 -13.11
C LYS A 93 -3.57 0.82 -11.65
N ASP A 94 -2.33 1.02 -11.22
CA ASP A 94 -1.98 0.83 -9.81
C ASP A 94 -2.74 1.85 -8.95
N SER A 95 -3.21 1.40 -7.79
CA SER A 95 -3.82 2.31 -6.82
C SER A 95 -2.77 3.28 -6.28
N THR A 96 -3.00 4.58 -6.42
CA THR A 96 -2.10 5.64 -5.97
C THR A 96 -2.51 6.25 -4.64
N GLY A 97 -3.54 5.73 -3.99
CA GLY A 97 -4.11 6.26 -2.76
C GLY A 97 -4.29 5.22 -1.66
N ILE A 98 -4.85 5.65 -0.54
CA ILE A 98 -5.18 4.79 0.59
C ILE A 98 -6.33 3.86 0.17
N CYS A 99 -6.17 2.56 0.42
CA CYS A 99 -7.00 1.48 -0.13
C CYS A 99 -8.53 1.61 0.06
N PHE A 100 -9.01 2.35 1.04
CA PHE A 100 -10.44 2.49 1.35
C PHE A 100 -11.02 3.87 1.07
N ILE A 101 -10.21 4.81 0.57
CA ILE A 101 -10.70 6.13 0.14
C ILE A 101 -11.17 6.08 -1.31
N GLY A 102 -10.72 5.07 -2.08
CA GLY A 102 -11.01 4.95 -3.51
C GLY A 102 -10.25 5.98 -4.36
N GLU A 103 -10.75 6.24 -5.55
CA GLU A 103 -10.13 7.21 -6.50
C GLU A 103 -10.53 8.67 -6.22
N LYS A 104 -10.90 9.00 -4.98
CA LYS A 104 -11.21 10.38 -4.59
C LYS A 104 -9.94 11.21 -4.52
N ASN A 105 -10.05 12.47 -4.92
CA ASN A 105 -8.99 13.45 -4.70
C ASN A 105 -8.74 13.57 -3.20
N PHE A 106 -7.52 13.23 -2.75
CA PHE A 106 -7.15 13.19 -1.34
C PHE A 106 -7.42 14.53 -0.63
N LYS A 107 -7.16 15.64 -1.30
CA LYS A 107 -7.44 16.98 -0.80
C LYS A 107 -8.95 17.19 -0.58
N GLU A 108 -9.77 16.79 -1.56
CA GLU A 108 -11.22 16.93 -1.50
C GLU A 108 -11.82 16.04 -0.40
N PHE A 109 -11.30 14.84 -0.21
CA PHE A 109 -11.69 13.97 0.88
C PHE A 109 -11.32 14.57 2.25
N LEU A 110 -10.09 15.04 2.44
CA LEU A 110 -9.64 15.61 3.70
C LEU A 110 -10.34 16.93 4.05
N SER A 111 -10.70 17.74 3.05
CA SER A 111 -11.37 19.03 3.29
C SER A 111 -12.72 18.91 4.00
N GLN A 112 -13.35 17.74 3.96
CA GLN A 112 -14.58 17.46 4.68
C GLN A 112 -14.39 17.32 6.21
N TYR A 113 -13.18 16.97 6.63
CA TYR A 113 -12.84 16.71 8.05
C TYR A 113 -11.89 17.73 8.62
N LEU A 114 -11.04 18.32 7.80
CA LEU A 114 -10.00 19.25 8.20
C LEU A 114 -10.19 20.57 7.46
N PRO A 115 -10.62 21.64 8.16
CA PRO A 115 -10.78 22.94 7.53
C PRO A 115 -9.46 23.45 6.98
N ALA A 116 -9.45 23.89 5.72
CA ALA A 116 -8.27 24.39 5.06
C ALA A 116 -7.84 25.74 5.65
N GLN A 117 -6.63 25.81 6.15
CA GLN A 117 -5.99 27.08 6.52
C GLN A 117 -4.96 27.42 5.45
N LYS A 118 -5.29 28.41 4.62
CA LYS A 118 -4.38 28.92 3.60
C LYS A 118 -3.18 29.62 4.25
N GLY A 119 -2.02 29.52 3.60
CA GLY A 119 -0.82 30.21 4.02
C GLY A 119 0.13 30.41 2.85
N ARG A 120 1.20 31.16 3.08
CA ARG A 120 2.20 31.43 2.05
C ARG A 120 3.22 30.29 1.95
N MET A 121 3.60 29.96 0.73
CA MET A 121 4.74 29.12 0.44
C MET A 121 5.97 30.01 0.26
N MET A 122 7.01 29.78 1.04
CA MET A 122 8.25 30.55 1.01
C MET A 122 9.42 29.61 0.73
N THR A 123 10.39 30.06 -0.04
CA THR A 123 11.68 29.37 -0.15
C THR A 123 12.50 29.56 1.12
N VAL A 124 13.56 28.76 1.29
CA VAL A 124 14.49 28.90 2.45
C VAL A 124 15.16 30.27 2.49
N ASP A 125 15.38 30.87 1.33
CA ASP A 125 15.94 32.24 1.17
C ASP A 125 14.87 33.35 1.22
N GLY A 126 13.63 33.02 1.58
CA GLY A 126 12.56 33.96 1.87
C GLY A 126 11.77 34.48 0.67
N ARG A 127 11.92 33.89 -0.52
CA ARG A 127 11.11 34.27 -1.68
C ARG A 127 9.70 33.71 -1.55
N ASP A 128 8.72 34.53 -1.91
CA ASP A 128 7.32 34.11 -1.96
C ASP A 128 7.09 33.27 -3.24
N MET A 129 6.55 32.08 -3.06
CA MET A 129 6.24 31.10 -4.12
C MET A 129 4.72 30.90 -4.28
N GLY A 130 3.91 31.77 -3.70
CA GLY A 130 2.47 31.71 -3.77
C GLY A 130 1.80 31.16 -2.51
N GLU A 131 0.56 30.72 -2.64
CA GLU A 131 -0.24 30.23 -1.51
C GLU A 131 -0.44 28.73 -1.55
N HIS A 132 -0.41 28.09 -0.38
CA HIS A 132 -0.89 26.72 -0.20
C HIS A 132 -2.31 26.70 0.39
N ASN A 133 -3.04 25.65 0.09
CA ASN A 133 -4.43 25.48 0.57
C ASN A 133 -4.56 24.84 1.95
N GLY A 134 -3.49 24.70 2.70
CA GLY A 134 -3.43 24.06 4.02
C GLY A 134 -2.30 23.03 4.10
N LEU A 135 -1.44 23.16 5.10
CA LEU A 135 -0.25 22.27 5.27
C LEU A 135 -0.64 20.79 5.39
N MET A 136 -1.82 20.48 5.94
CA MET A 136 -2.32 19.13 6.11
C MET A 136 -2.51 18.36 4.79
N TYR A 137 -2.54 19.06 3.66
CA TYR A 137 -2.71 18.43 2.34
C TYR A 137 -1.41 18.07 1.65
N TYR A 138 -0.28 18.37 2.28
CA TYR A 138 1.05 18.15 1.71
C TYR A 138 1.87 17.21 2.58
N THR A 139 2.70 16.41 1.94
CA THR A 139 3.65 15.53 2.61
C THR A 139 5.03 16.15 2.54
N ILE A 140 5.82 16.03 3.60
CA ILE A 140 7.22 16.49 3.60
C ILE A 140 7.97 15.79 2.45
N GLY A 141 8.69 16.57 1.64
CA GLY A 141 9.39 16.10 0.46
C GLY A 141 8.51 15.93 -0.80
N GLN A 142 7.23 16.27 -0.73
CA GLN A 142 6.35 16.28 -1.90
C GLN A 142 6.83 17.31 -2.92
N ARG A 143 7.04 16.86 -4.16
CA ARG A 143 7.29 17.79 -5.28
C ARG A 143 5.99 18.49 -5.66
N LEU A 144 5.99 19.80 -5.58
CA LEU A 144 4.95 20.64 -6.13
C LEU A 144 5.40 21.08 -7.52
N SER A 145 4.55 20.83 -8.52
CA SER A 145 4.82 21.34 -9.87
C SER A 145 4.52 22.84 -9.87
N LEU A 146 5.56 23.63 -9.79
CA LEU A 146 5.50 25.10 -9.93
C LEU A 146 5.66 25.50 -11.41
N ILE A 147 5.04 24.74 -12.32
CA ILE A 147 5.20 24.91 -13.79
C ILE A 147 4.62 26.25 -14.29
N HIS A 148 3.98 27.01 -13.46
CA HIS A 148 3.35 28.29 -13.83
C HIS A 148 3.88 29.47 -13.00
N ILE A 149 5.17 29.48 -12.72
CA ILE A 149 5.87 30.69 -12.27
C ILE A 149 6.88 31.06 -13.34
#